data_95c8e93709cc1b69bb5cf65a8028af3d
#
_entry.id   95c8e93709cc1b69bb5cf65a8028af3d
#
_cell.length_a   1.000
_cell.length_b   1.000
_cell.length_c   1.000
_cell.angle_alpha   90.00
_cell.angle_beta   90.00
_cell.angle_gamma   90.00
#
_symmetry.space_group_name_H-M   'P 1'
#
loop_
_entity.id
_entity.type
_entity.pdbx_description
1 polymer ?
#
loop_
_entity_poly.entity_id
_entity_poly.type
_entity_poly.pdbx_seq_one_letter_code
_entity_poly.pdbx_strand_id
1 'polypeptide(L)'
;MPSVSPDSVALAQPPSPQRWLALAVLSTALLLIVIDMTVLYTALPILTHDLRASAAQKLWIVNMYPLVVAGLLPGTGTLGDRFGHRRVFAAGLALFGLASVWAAYAPSAAWLIAARAALACGAALMMPATLALIRLTFADERERGLAIGIWASVASGGAALGPVLGGFLLTRFWWGSVFLINVPVVLLSLGLVFAVIGPDRQRRSQGPAVAWDWPSSLLALLGMLGLTYAIQTAAQVRPPWAQVALAAAVGLALLGWFVRRQRRIAYPLIDFSLLRHDGIATGVVAALMCSIAFIGFQLVFSQWLQLVRALSPLQAGLYVLPIALASFLAGPLAGALAGRSGPRAVILGGMAVCVAGLLGTLALYQGMGWPLVAALALLGGGYGVAVTGASSAIMFSAPESQAGMAASMEEVSYELGGLLGVALLGSLMTAVYAASLHLPDASAYAALPQIYDSLDEARLAAETLPAPWADALRQAASAAFDRAFVAVASASAALLAVALLALLLWRPAAPALPAQHKDCP
;
A
#
# COMPACT_ATOMS: atom_id res chain seq x y z
N MET A 1 2.30 61.10 0.00
CA MET A 1 2.70 60.08 -0.95
C MET A 1 3.91 59.35 -0.39
N PRO A 2 3.81 58.15 0.15
CA PRO A 2 4.98 57.36 0.52
C PRO A 2 5.49 56.65 -0.74
N SER A 3 6.78 56.82 -1.01
CA SER A 3 7.53 56.23 -2.09
C SER A 3 7.53 54.69 -1.94
N VAL A 4 6.90 54.00 -2.90
CA VAL A 4 7.02 52.56 -3.08
C VAL A 4 8.42 52.30 -3.61
N SER A 5 9.26 51.64 -2.79
CA SER A 5 10.58 51.21 -3.22
C SER A 5 10.47 50.11 -4.28
N PRO A 6 11.27 50.18 -5.38
CA PRO A 6 11.18 49.22 -6.49
C PRO A 6 11.86 47.84 -6.23
N ASP A 7 12.21 47.52 -5.00
CA ASP A 7 13.07 46.37 -4.69
C ASP A 7 12.34 45.05 -4.38
N SER A 8 11.07 44.86 -4.74
CA SER A 8 10.33 43.62 -4.50
C SER A 8 9.99 42.80 -5.74
N VAL A 9 10.58 43.09 -6.90
CA VAL A 9 10.58 42.09 -7.99
C VAL A 9 11.70 41.11 -7.72
N ALA A 10 11.41 40.09 -6.91
CA ALA A 10 12.27 38.93 -6.82
C ALA A 10 12.35 38.32 -8.23
N LEU A 11 13.46 38.62 -8.92
CA LEU A 11 13.82 38.03 -10.20
C LEU A 11 13.65 36.53 -10.08
N ALA A 12 12.67 35.98 -10.78
CA ALA A 12 12.50 34.53 -10.94
C ALA A 12 13.84 33.99 -11.42
N GLN A 13 14.54 33.23 -10.55
CA GLN A 13 15.80 32.62 -10.94
C GLN A 13 15.52 31.70 -12.14
N PRO A 14 16.34 31.76 -13.21
CA PRO A 14 16.14 30.94 -14.38
C PRO A 14 16.13 29.47 -13.96
N PRO A 15 15.32 28.64 -14.63
CA PRO A 15 15.18 27.24 -14.31
C PRO A 15 16.53 26.54 -14.36
N SER A 16 17.12 26.21 -13.22
CA SER A 16 18.38 25.47 -13.20
C SER A 16 18.11 24.00 -13.55
N PRO A 17 18.90 23.37 -14.45
CA PRO A 17 18.75 21.94 -14.77
C PRO A 17 18.88 21.05 -13.52
N GLN A 18 19.50 21.54 -12.46
CA GLN A 18 19.66 20.83 -11.18
C GLN A 18 18.32 20.48 -10.50
N ARG A 19 17.23 21.24 -10.70
CA ARG A 19 15.93 20.94 -10.09
C ARG A 19 15.27 19.69 -10.69
N TRP A 20 15.47 19.43 -11.98
CA TRP A 20 14.99 18.20 -12.61
C TRP A 20 15.78 16.97 -12.15
N LEU A 21 17.08 17.16 -11.89
CA LEU A 21 17.90 16.11 -11.26
C LEU A 21 17.46 15.86 -9.80
N ALA A 22 17.07 16.91 -9.07
CA ALA A 22 16.47 16.76 -7.74
C ALA A 22 15.17 15.96 -7.82
N LEU A 23 14.29 16.26 -8.78
CA LEU A 23 13.07 15.46 -9.02
C LEU A 23 13.41 13.99 -9.31
N ALA A 24 14.41 13.73 -10.14
CA ALA A 24 14.82 12.36 -10.44
C ALA A 24 15.25 11.60 -9.18
N VAL A 25 16.05 12.22 -8.31
CA VAL A 25 16.48 11.63 -7.02
C VAL A 25 15.28 11.35 -6.10
N LEU A 26 14.36 12.31 -5.98
CA LEU A 26 13.17 12.18 -5.15
C LEU A 26 12.21 11.10 -5.69
N SER A 27 12.04 11.06 -7.01
CA SER A 27 11.21 10.04 -7.68
C SER A 27 11.83 8.64 -7.59
N THR A 28 13.17 8.53 -7.61
CA THR A 28 13.87 7.25 -7.42
C THR A 28 13.63 6.67 -6.03
N ALA A 29 13.57 7.50 -4.99
CA ALA A 29 13.23 7.04 -3.64
C ALA A 29 11.80 6.48 -3.57
N LEU A 30 10.83 7.14 -4.21
CA LEU A 30 9.46 6.62 -4.31
C LEU A 30 9.42 5.30 -5.10
N LEU A 31 10.16 5.23 -6.19
CA LEU A 31 10.29 4.01 -6.99
C LEU A 31 10.79 2.82 -6.14
N LEU A 32 11.81 3.05 -5.30
CA LEU A 32 12.34 2.04 -4.39
C LEU A 32 11.27 1.55 -3.41
N ILE A 33 10.53 2.47 -2.79
CA ILE A 33 9.45 2.14 -1.85
C ILE A 33 8.41 1.24 -2.52
N VAL A 34 7.95 1.62 -3.70
CA VAL A 34 6.90 0.89 -4.42
C VAL A 34 7.39 -0.45 -4.96
N ILE A 35 8.62 -0.51 -5.46
CA ILE A 35 9.22 -1.79 -5.90
C ILE A 35 9.37 -2.73 -4.71
N ASP A 36 9.89 -2.26 -3.56
CA ASP A 36 10.07 -3.09 -2.36
C ASP A 36 8.74 -3.71 -1.88
N MET A 37 7.65 -2.96 -1.95
CA MET A 37 6.33 -3.48 -1.62
C MET A 37 5.84 -4.55 -2.60
N THR A 38 6.00 -4.32 -3.90
CA THR A 38 5.40 -5.16 -4.94
C THR A 38 6.26 -6.37 -5.31
N VAL A 39 7.59 -6.26 -5.25
CA VAL A 39 8.53 -7.37 -5.47
C VAL A 39 8.33 -8.49 -4.44
N LEU A 40 7.96 -8.12 -3.22
CA LEU A 40 7.75 -9.06 -2.12
C LEU A 40 6.66 -10.10 -2.44
N TYR A 41 5.56 -9.71 -3.10
CA TYR A 41 4.50 -10.66 -3.46
C TYR A 41 5.00 -11.78 -4.37
N THR A 42 5.93 -11.46 -5.27
CA THR A 42 6.56 -12.44 -6.17
C THR A 42 7.60 -13.29 -5.44
N ALA A 43 8.34 -12.70 -4.49
CA ALA A 43 9.37 -13.39 -3.72
C ALA A 43 8.80 -14.26 -2.59
N LEU A 44 7.58 -13.97 -2.15
CA LEU A 44 7.00 -14.53 -0.94
C LEU A 44 7.03 -16.07 -0.87
N PRO A 45 6.65 -16.84 -1.90
CA PRO A 45 6.69 -18.30 -1.83
C PRO A 45 8.11 -18.85 -1.62
N ILE A 46 9.10 -18.29 -2.31
CA ILE A 46 10.50 -18.75 -2.22
C ILE A 46 11.08 -18.42 -0.85
N LEU A 47 10.94 -17.16 -0.39
CA LEU A 47 11.52 -16.74 0.87
C LEU A 47 10.85 -17.42 2.08
N THR A 48 9.54 -17.71 2.01
CA THR A 48 8.85 -18.43 3.09
C THR A 48 9.26 -19.89 3.15
N HIS A 49 9.49 -20.53 2.01
CA HIS A 49 10.04 -21.87 1.93
C HIS A 49 11.45 -21.92 2.53
N ASP A 50 12.37 -21.05 2.09
CA ASP A 50 13.77 -21.03 2.54
C ASP A 50 13.89 -20.72 4.04
N LEU A 51 13.09 -19.77 4.55
CA LEU A 51 13.06 -19.39 5.96
C LEU A 51 12.19 -20.32 6.82
N ARG A 52 11.54 -21.31 6.24
CA ARG A 52 10.55 -22.20 6.90
C ARG A 52 9.54 -21.40 7.71
N ALA A 53 9.01 -20.33 7.10
CA ALA A 53 8.11 -19.41 7.76
C ALA A 53 6.70 -20.00 7.85
N SER A 54 6.11 -19.97 9.05
CA SER A 54 4.72 -20.39 9.25
C SER A 54 3.73 -19.49 8.49
N ALA A 55 2.50 -19.97 8.28
CA ALA A 55 1.44 -19.19 7.64
C ALA A 55 1.22 -17.81 8.31
N ALA A 56 1.27 -17.77 9.64
CA ALA A 56 1.18 -16.52 10.39
C ALA A 56 2.38 -15.59 10.13
N GLN A 57 3.61 -16.11 10.16
CA GLN A 57 4.81 -15.34 9.87
C GLN A 57 4.82 -14.80 8.44
N LYS A 58 4.33 -15.56 7.46
CA LYS A 58 4.13 -15.14 6.07
C LYS A 58 3.28 -13.88 5.97
N LEU A 59 2.13 -13.85 6.65
CA LEU A 59 1.26 -12.68 6.69
C LEU A 59 1.92 -11.50 7.42
N TRP A 60 2.71 -11.76 8.46
CA TRP A 60 3.46 -10.72 9.17
C TRP A 60 4.60 -10.11 8.35
N ILE A 61 5.30 -10.90 7.54
CA ILE A 61 6.32 -10.40 6.60
C ILE A 61 5.72 -9.35 5.66
N VAL A 62 4.50 -9.58 5.19
CA VAL A 62 3.80 -8.64 4.30
C VAL A 62 3.22 -7.46 5.08
N ASN A 63 2.51 -7.71 6.19
CA ASN A 63 1.74 -6.71 6.92
C ASN A 63 2.59 -5.74 7.76
N MET A 64 3.79 -6.14 8.17
CA MET A 64 4.63 -5.30 9.04
C MET A 64 4.97 -3.96 8.40
N TYR A 65 5.20 -3.95 7.10
CA TYR A 65 5.55 -2.73 6.38
C TYR A 65 4.39 -1.73 6.31
N PRO A 66 3.22 -2.02 5.73
CA PRO A 66 2.11 -1.08 5.69
C PRO A 66 1.60 -0.69 7.08
N LEU A 67 1.68 -1.59 8.06
CA LEU A 67 1.33 -1.32 9.45
C LEU A 67 2.18 -0.18 10.04
N VAL A 68 3.50 -0.28 9.90
CA VAL A 68 4.43 0.72 10.45
C VAL A 68 4.35 2.03 9.68
N VAL A 69 4.22 1.97 8.33
CA VAL A 69 4.03 3.17 7.51
C VAL A 69 2.74 3.89 7.94
N ALA A 70 1.59 3.21 8.00
CA ALA A 70 0.32 3.81 8.38
C ALA A 70 0.36 4.46 9.78
N GLY A 71 1.08 3.85 10.72
CA GLY A 71 1.22 4.38 12.09
C GLY A 71 2.13 5.59 12.20
N LEU A 72 3.19 5.67 11.40
CA LEU A 72 4.22 6.72 11.49
C LEU A 72 4.01 7.88 10.51
N LEU A 73 3.47 7.60 9.31
CA LEU A 73 3.38 8.55 8.21
C LEU A 73 2.73 9.89 8.60
N PRO A 74 1.60 9.93 9.36
CA PRO A 74 0.98 11.20 9.72
C PRO A 74 1.87 12.10 10.58
N GLY A 75 2.78 11.49 11.37
CA GLY A 75 3.69 12.21 12.28
C GLY A 75 5.02 12.60 11.64
N THR A 76 5.50 11.85 10.65
CA THR A 76 6.84 12.06 10.07
C THR A 76 6.94 13.35 9.24
N GLY A 77 5.82 13.87 8.71
CA GLY A 77 5.77 15.18 8.07
C GLY A 77 6.27 16.30 9.00
N THR A 78 5.88 16.28 10.28
CA THR A 78 6.29 17.29 11.26
C THR A 78 7.79 17.24 11.59
N LEU A 79 8.44 16.07 11.39
CA LEU A 79 9.90 15.96 11.53
C LEU A 79 10.64 16.73 10.43
N GLY A 80 10.09 16.70 9.20
CA GLY A 80 10.61 17.48 8.07
C GLY A 80 10.59 18.99 8.36
N ASP A 81 9.47 19.48 8.92
CA ASP A 81 9.32 20.87 9.30
C ASP A 81 10.31 21.29 10.40
N ARG A 82 10.60 20.40 11.35
CA ARG A 82 11.47 20.68 12.49
C ARG A 82 12.96 20.55 12.20
N PHE A 83 13.36 19.45 11.52
CA PHE A 83 14.77 19.10 11.31
C PHE A 83 15.27 19.42 9.89
N GLY A 84 14.37 19.83 9.01
CA GLY A 84 14.60 20.05 7.59
C GLY A 84 14.29 18.82 6.74
N HIS A 85 13.50 19.01 5.69
CA HIS A 85 13.03 17.94 4.81
C HIS A 85 14.18 17.18 4.14
N ARG A 86 15.26 17.87 3.72
CA ARG A 86 16.44 17.22 3.13
C ARG A 86 17.13 16.26 4.08
N ARG A 87 17.30 16.65 5.36
CA ARG A 87 17.95 15.80 6.38
C ARG A 87 17.08 14.61 6.73
N VAL A 88 15.77 14.81 6.89
CA VAL A 88 14.82 13.73 7.19
C VAL A 88 14.75 12.75 6.03
N PHE A 89 14.73 13.24 4.80
CA PHE A 89 14.78 12.41 3.59
C PHE A 89 16.07 11.59 3.51
N ALA A 90 17.24 12.20 3.75
CA ALA A 90 18.52 11.49 3.74
C ALA A 90 18.61 10.45 4.87
N ALA A 91 18.09 10.76 6.06
CA ALA A 91 18.02 9.80 7.18
C ALA A 91 17.09 8.62 6.84
N GLY A 92 15.94 8.89 6.19
CA GLY A 92 15.02 7.86 5.69
C GLY A 92 15.70 6.94 4.66
N LEU A 93 16.41 7.51 3.68
CA LEU A 93 17.20 6.74 2.70
C LEU A 93 18.25 5.87 3.35
N ALA A 94 19.03 6.42 4.29
CA ALA A 94 20.06 5.68 4.99
C ALA A 94 19.47 4.51 5.79
N LEU A 95 18.39 4.76 6.54
CA LEU A 95 17.70 3.72 7.29
C LEU A 95 17.14 2.65 6.36
N PHE A 96 16.52 3.04 5.25
CA PHE A 96 15.95 2.11 4.25
C PHE A 96 17.04 1.24 3.63
N GLY A 97 18.21 1.82 3.28
CA GLY A 97 19.35 1.07 2.75
C GLY A 97 19.93 0.08 3.74
N LEU A 98 20.16 0.49 5.01
CA LEU A 98 20.64 -0.39 6.07
C LEU A 98 19.64 -1.53 6.36
N ALA A 99 18.36 -1.20 6.44
CA ALA A 99 17.30 -2.18 6.64
C ALA A 99 17.15 -3.13 5.44
N SER A 100 17.43 -2.68 4.20
CA SER A 100 17.47 -3.53 3.01
C SER A 100 18.59 -4.58 3.09
N VAL A 101 19.78 -4.19 3.57
CA VAL A 101 20.87 -5.15 3.83
C VAL A 101 20.46 -6.14 4.92
N TRP A 102 19.87 -5.65 6.01
CA TRP A 102 19.38 -6.51 7.09
C TRP A 102 18.32 -7.50 6.59
N ALA A 103 17.36 -7.05 5.80
CA ALA A 103 16.32 -7.91 5.21
C ALA A 103 16.92 -8.97 4.28
N ALA A 104 17.88 -8.60 3.43
CA ALA A 104 18.52 -9.51 2.47
C ALA A 104 19.23 -10.68 3.15
N TYR A 105 19.81 -10.47 4.31
CA TYR A 105 20.57 -11.48 5.07
C TYR A 105 19.85 -11.95 6.34
N ALA A 106 18.52 -11.81 6.41
CA ALA A 106 17.74 -12.25 7.56
C ALA A 106 17.82 -13.77 7.74
N PRO A 107 18.29 -14.26 8.93
CA PRO A 107 18.49 -15.70 9.17
C PRO A 107 17.18 -16.45 9.50
N SER A 108 16.08 -15.72 9.74
CA SER A 108 14.79 -16.30 10.06
C SER A 108 13.65 -15.33 9.69
N ALA A 109 12.42 -15.86 9.63
CA ALA A 109 11.21 -15.07 9.39
C ALA A 109 11.03 -13.93 10.41
N ALA A 110 11.35 -14.15 11.69
CA ALA A 110 11.25 -13.11 12.72
C ALA A 110 12.23 -11.95 12.48
N TRP A 111 13.46 -12.24 12.07
CA TRP A 111 14.45 -11.22 11.69
C TRP A 111 13.99 -10.45 10.44
N LEU A 112 13.40 -11.13 9.47
CA LEU A 112 12.86 -10.47 8.27
C LEU A 112 11.68 -9.56 8.63
N ILE A 113 10.77 -9.98 9.51
CA ILE A 113 9.67 -9.15 10.00
C ILE A 113 10.19 -7.87 10.67
N ALA A 114 11.22 -8.00 11.53
CA ALA A 114 11.86 -6.85 12.17
C ALA A 114 12.55 -5.91 11.15
N ALA A 115 13.23 -6.49 10.15
CA ALA A 115 13.84 -5.71 9.07
C ALA A 115 12.78 -4.98 8.21
N ARG A 116 11.60 -5.60 7.98
CA ARG A 116 10.46 -4.97 7.30
C ARG A 116 9.92 -3.78 8.08
N ALA A 117 9.87 -3.86 9.42
CA ALA A 117 9.52 -2.72 10.26
C ALA A 117 10.52 -1.57 10.11
N ALA A 118 11.83 -1.87 10.08
CA ALA A 118 12.87 -0.87 9.89
C ALA A 118 12.82 -0.23 8.48
N LEU A 119 12.57 -1.03 7.43
CA LEU A 119 12.32 -0.54 6.07
C LEU A 119 11.15 0.46 6.04
N ALA A 120 10.05 0.10 6.69
CA ALA A 120 8.86 0.94 6.78
C ALA A 120 9.12 2.26 7.53
N CYS A 121 9.93 2.26 8.59
CA CYS A 121 10.37 3.49 9.25
C CYS A 121 11.14 4.40 8.27
N GLY A 122 12.04 3.83 7.46
CA GLY A 122 12.75 4.57 6.41
C GLY A 122 11.80 5.18 5.38
N ALA A 123 10.85 4.40 4.88
CA ALA A 123 9.85 4.84 3.92
C ALA A 123 8.96 5.95 4.48
N ALA A 124 8.46 5.80 5.72
CA ALA A 124 7.63 6.79 6.38
C ALA A 124 8.33 8.15 6.54
N LEU A 125 9.65 8.16 6.72
CA LEU A 125 10.45 9.39 6.75
C LEU A 125 10.61 10.01 5.34
N MET A 126 10.73 9.18 4.29
CA MET A 126 10.95 9.66 2.92
C MET A 126 9.68 10.22 2.28
N MET A 127 8.53 9.56 2.42
CA MET A 127 7.32 9.89 1.65
C MET A 127 6.85 11.34 1.82
N PRO A 128 6.60 11.87 3.02
CA PRO A 128 6.21 13.28 3.16
C PRO A 128 7.33 14.24 2.74
N ALA A 129 8.59 13.88 3.02
CA ALA A 129 9.74 14.71 2.70
C ALA A 129 9.92 14.88 1.18
N THR A 130 9.62 13.86 0.35
CA THR A 130 9.71 13.96 -1.12
C THR A 130 8.77 15.04 -1.67
N LEU A 131 7.49 15.01 -1.28
CA LEU A 131 6.51 16.00 -1.74
C LEU A 131 6.84 17.42 -1.26
N ALA A 132 7.29 17.55 0.00
CA ALA A 132 7.72 18.84 0.54
C ALA A 132 8.92 19.39 -0.23
N LEU A 133 9.92 18.56 -0.52
CA LEU A 133 11.11 18.97 -1.30
C LEU A 133 10.76 19.34 -2.75
N ILE A 134 9.82 18.62 -3.39
CA ILE A 134 9.32 19.00 -4.72
C ILE A 134 8.69 20.39 -4.67
N ARG A 135 7.83 20.66 -3.68
CA ARG A 135 7.20 21.98 -3.52
C ARG A 135 8.21 23.11 -3.27
N LEU A 136 9.26 22.83 -2.52
CA LEU A 136 10.34 23.80 -2.23
C LEU A 136 11.26 24.02 -3.45
N THR A 137 11.45 23.02 -4.29
CA THR A 137 12.34 23.06 -5.45
C THR A 137 11.69 23.73 -6.66
N PHE A 138 10.37 23.56 -6.84
CA PHE A 138 9.61 24.11 -7.97
C PHE A 138 8.70 25.24 -7.50
N ALA A 139 9.15 26.47 -7.71
CA ALA A 139 8.40 27.69 -7.33
C ALA A 139 7.22 27.96 -8.29
N ASP A 140 7.40 27.73 -9.59
CA ASP A 140 6.36 27.90 -10.60
C ASP A 140 5.29 26.81 -10.47
N GLU A 141 4.02 27.22 -10.46
CA GLU A 141 2.88 26.30 -10.23
C GLU A 141 2.71 25.27 -11.35
N ARG A 142 2.97 25.65 -12.60
CA ARG A 142 2.83 24.73 -13.74
C ARG A 142 3.93 23.68 -13.72
N GLU A 143 5.18 24.09 -13.46
CA GLU A 143 6.31 23.16 -13.34
C GLU A 143 6.16 22.27 -12.11
N ARG A 144 5.68 22.79 -10.99
CA ARG A 144 5.38 22.03 -9.78
C ARG A 144 4.30 20.97 -10.04
N GLY A 145 3.23 21.34 -10.77
CA GLY A 145 2.19 20.40 -11.19
C GLY A 145 2.75 19.27 -12.05
N LEU A 146 3.62 19.61 -13.02
CA LEU A 146 4.31 18.63 -13.86
C LEU A 146 5.24 17.71 -13.03
N ALA A 147 6.00 18.28 -12.10
CA ALA A 147 6.91 17.53 -11.24
C ALA A 147 6.18 16.53 -10.34
N ILE A 148 5.05 16.94 -9.74
CA ILE A 148 4.19 16.06 -8.94
C ILE A 148 3.56 14.97 -9.84
N GLY A 149 3.13 15.33 -11.05
CA GLY A 149 2.61 14.37 -12.02
C GLY A 149 3.63 13.30 -12.42
N ILE A 150 4.89 13.68 -12.67
CA ILE A 150 5.99 12.74 -12.94
C ILE A 150 6.24 11.85 -11.72
N TRP A 151 6.32 12.44 -10.53
CA TRP A 151 6.52 11.72 -9.28
C TRP A 151 5.42 10.65 -9.06
N ALA A 152 4.14 11.00 -9.21
CA ALA A 152 3.02 10.07 -9.11
C ALA A 152 3.06 8.98 -10.20
N SER A 153 3.46 9.32 -11.43
CA SER A 153 3.61 8.35 -12.52
C SER A 153 4.71 7.32 -12.21
N VAL A 154 5.80 7.74 -11.55
CA VAL A 154 6.87 6.82 -11.13
C VAL A 154 6.37 5.81 -10.11
N ALA A 155 5.46 6.19 -9.20
CA ALA A 155 4.83 5.24 -8.27
C ALA A 155 4.07 4.14 -9.01
N SER A 156 3.22 4.53 -9.97
CA SER A 156 2.46 3.56 -10.79
C SER A 156 3.38 2.68 -11.64
N GLY A 157 4.44 3.26 -12.21
CA GLY A 157 5.45 2.51 -12.97
C GLY A 157 6.23 1.52 -12.10
N GLY A 158 6.56 1.90 -10.86
CA GLY A 158 7.20 1.02 -9.88
C GLY A 158 6.35 -0.20 -9.53
N ALA A 159 5.04 0.00 -9.38
CA ALA A 159 4.11 -1.10 -9.14
C ALA A 159 4.09 -2.12 -10.30
N ALA A 160 4.26 -1.65 -11.54
CA ALA A 160 4.37 -2.52 -12.71
C ALA A 160 5.71 -3.27 -12.76
N LEU A 161 6.81 -2.58 -12.44
CA LEU A 161 8.16 -3.12 -12.52
C LEU A 161 8.48 -4.13 -11.42
N GLY A 162 7.92 -3.95 -10.20
CA GLY A 162 8.26 -4.77 -9.04
C GLY A 162 8.13 -6.28 -9.27
N PRO A 163 6.99 -6.81 -9.69
CA PRO A 163 6.83 -8.25 -9.93
C PRO A 163 7.75 -8.80 -11.01
N VAL A 164 7.98 -8.04 -12.10
CA VAL A 164 8.88 -8.45 -13.21
C VAL A 164 10.33 -8.45 -12.74
N LEU A 165 10.75 -7.39 -12.05
CA LEU A 165 12.11 -7.26 -11.51
C LEU A 165 12.38 -8.33 -10.45
N GLY A 166 11.41 -8.56 -9.55
CA GLY A 166 11.46 -9.64 -8.56
C GLY A 166 11.58 -10.99 -9.22
N GLY A 167 10.75 -11.27 -10.23
CA GLY A 167 10.82 -12.49 -11.01
C GLY A 167 12.17 -12.71 -11.67
N PHE A 168 12.74 -11.66 -12.29
CA PHE A 168 14.08 -11.72 -12.89
C PHE A 168 15.17 -12.00 -11.85
N LEU A 169 15.16 -11.29 -10.72
CA LEU A 169 16.15 -11.48 -9.66
C LEU A 169 16.10 -12.90 -9.09
N LEU A 170 14.90 -13.41 -8.84
CA LEU A 170 14.70 -14.75 -8.27
C LEU A 170 15.04 -15.90 -9.22
N THR A 171 15.12 -15.65 -10.51
CA THR A 171 15.60 -16.66 -11.48
C THR A 171 17.12 -16.75 -11.57
N ARG A 172 17.85 -15.74 -11.10
CA ARG A 172 19.32 -15.65 -11.21
C ARG A 172 20.04 -15.60 -9.87
N PHE A 173 19.38 -15.14 -8.82
CA PHE A 173 19.97 -14.90 -7.51
C PHE A 173 19.04 -15.47 -6.41
N TRP A 174 19.53 -15.48 -5.14
CA TRP A 174 18.73 -15.90 -3.99
C TRP A 174 17.67 -14.84 -3.63
N TRP A 175 16.70 -15.21 -2.81
CA TRP A 175 15.57 -14.36 -2.45
C TRP A 175 15.97 -13.01 -1.82
N GLY A 176 17.06 -12.93 -1.08
CA GLY A 176 17.53 -11.67 -0.47
C GLY A 176 17.95 -10.60 -1.48
N SER A 177 18.22 -10.99 -2.74
CA SER A 177 18.56 -10.06 -3.81
C SER A 177 17.47 -9.03 -4.10
N VAL A 178 16.20 -9.36 -3.81
CA VAL A 178 15.06 -8.44 -4.00
C VAL A 178 15.12 -7.24 -3.05
N PHE A 179 15.77 -7.38 -1.89
CA PHE A 179 16.04 -6.28 -0.98
C PHE A 179 17.39 -5.62 -1.29
N LEU A 180 18.39 -6.41 -1.68
CA LEU A 180 19.75 -5.91 -1.91
C LEU A 180 19.82 -4.94 -3.10
N ILE A 181 18.91 -5.06 -4.08
CA ILE A 181 18.83 -4.14 -5.22
C ILE A 181 18.58 -2.68 -4.79
N ASN A 182 17.97 -2.47 -3.63
CA ASN A 182 17.74 -1.14 -3.09
C ASN A 182 19.05 -0.43 -2.73
N VAL A 183 20.08 -1.18 -2.32
CA VAL A 183 21.32 -0.63 -1.74
C VAL A 183 22.08 0.25 -2.73
N PRO A 184 22.43 -0.18 -3.95
CA PRO A 184 23.14 0.66 -4.91
C PRO A 184 22.34 1.93 -5.26
N VAL A 185 21.02 1.83 -5.36
CA VAL A 185 20.15 2.97 -5.65
C VAL A 185 20.12 3.95 -4.48
N VAL A 186 20.06 3.46 -3.23
CA VAL A 186 20.12 4.27 -2.02
C VAL A 186 21.47 4.99 -1.93
N LEU A 187 22.59 4.30 -2.16
CA LEU A 187 23.94 4.91 -2.11
C LEU A 187 24.08 6.02 -3.15
N LEU A 188 23.62 5.79 -4.38
CA LEU A 188 23.60 6.82 -5.43
C LEU A 188 22.72 8.01 -5.02
N SER A 189 21.51 7.75 -4.54
CA SER A 189 20.58 8.81 -4.11
C SER A 189 21.13 9.60 -2.94
N LEU A 190 21.75 8.97 -1.94
CA LEU A 190 22.39 9.65 -0.81
C LEU A 190 23.54 10.56 -1.26
N GLY A 191 24.37 10.11 -2.19
CA GLY A 191 25.42 10.93 -2.78
C GLY A 191 24.85 12.17 -3.49
N LEU A 192 23.78 12.01 -4.23
CA LEU A 192 23.17 13.07 -5.01
C LEU A 192 22.31 14.04 -4.18
N VAL A 193 21.68 13.59 -3.09
CA VAL A 193 20.83 14.43 -2.23
C VAL A 193 21.55 15.69 -1.78
N PHE A 194 22.78 15.54 -1.28
CA PHE A 194 23.55 16.67 -0.76
C PHE A 194 24.19 17.54 -1.85
N ALA A 195 24.39 16.99 -3.04
CA ALA A 195 24.95 17.69 -4.19
C ALA A 195 23.88 18.51 -4.95
N VAL A 196 22.66 17.98 -5.05
CA VAL A 196 21.63 18.49 -5.96
C VAL A 196 20.52 19.24 -5.22
N ILE A 197 20.12 18.75 -4.03
CA ILE A 197 19.09 19.41 -3.22
C ILE A 197 19.79 20.45 -2.32
N GLY A 198 19.49 21.71 -2.55
CA GLY A 198 20.06 22.82 -1.76
C GLY A 198 19.77 22.65 -0.25
N PRO A 199 20.57 23.29 0.62
CA PRO A 199 20.25 23.28 2.05
C PRO A 199 18.86 23.85 2.28
N ASP A 200 18.10 23.23 3.20
CA ASP A 200 16.84 23.79 3.65
C ASP A 200 17.13 25.23 4.11
N ARG A 201 16.86 26.21 3.26
CA ARG A 201 16.78 27.60 3.73
C ARG A 201 15.62 27.58 4.70
N GLN A 202 15.93 27.53 5.99
CA GLN A 202 14.98 27.62 7.07
C GLN A 202 14.18 28.91 6.86
N ARG A 203 13.06 28.84 6.11
CA ARG A 203 11.92 29.63 6.50
C ARG A 203 11.57 29.04 7.87
N ARG A 204 12.13 29.63 8.92
CA ARG A 204 11.55 29.54 10.24
C ARG A 204 10.09 29.90 10.02
N SER A 205 9.25 28.89 9.97
CA SER A 205 7.81 29.04 10.05
C SER A 205 7.59 29.99 11.21
N GLN A 206 6.99 31.16 10.97
CA GLN A 206 6.73 32.18 12.00
C GLN A 206 5.64 31.72 12.97
N GLY A 207 5.35 30.40 13.01
CA GLY A 207 4.44 29.78 13.94
C GLY A 207 5.19 28.87 14.93
N PRO A 208 4.61 28.55 16.08
CA PRO A 208 5.16 27.58 17.02
C PRO A 208 5.36 26.25 16.29
N ALA A 209 6.59 25.70 16.31
CA ALA A 209 6.89 24.42 15.72
C ALA A 209 5.98 23.36 16.37
N VAL A 210 5.04 22.81 15.61
CA VAL A 210 4.15 21.75 16.08
C VAL A 210 5.01 20.52 16.37
N ALA A 211 5.05 20.11 17.63
CA ALA A 211 5.78 18.90 18.00
C ALA A 211 5.05 17.67 17.48
N TRP A 212 5.81 16.69 16.98
CA TRP A 212 5.25 15.39 16.62
C TRP A 212 4.54 14.76 17.82
N ASP A 213 3.28 14.44 17.65
CA ASP A 213 2.48 13.71 18.64
C ASP A 213 2.79 12.21 18.55
N TRP A 214 4.01 11.83 18.96
CA TRP A 214 4.46 10.43 18.98
C TRP A 214 3.55 9.49 19.79
N PRO A 215 2.87 9.92 20.90
CA PRO A 215 1.95 9.05 21.60
C PRO A 215 0.74 8.65 20.74
N SER A 216 0.22 9.56 19.92
CA SER A 216 -0.85 9.24 18.97
C SER A 216 -0.40 8.25 17.89
N SER A 217 0.81 8.43 17.32
CA SER A 217 1.36 7.47 16.36
C SER A 217 1.54 6.08 17.00
N LEU A 218 2.00 6.03 18.25
CA LEU A 218 2.17 4.76 18.97
C LEU A 218 0.82 4.09 19.28
N LEU A 219 -0.19 4.86 19.68
CA LEU A 219 -1.55 4.35 19.91
C LEU A 219 -2.16 3.75 18.63
N ALA A 220 -2.01 4.45 17.49
CA ALA A 220 -2.46 3.95 16.19
C ALA A 220 -1.72 2.66 15.80
N LEU A 221 -0.39 2.67 15.89
CA LEU A 221 0.45 1.52 15.55
C LEU A 221 0.11 0.29 16.41
N LEU A 222 0.10 0.43 17.72
CA LEU A 222 -0.19 -0.68 18.64
C LEU A 222 -1.63 -1.16 18.53
N GLY A 223 -2.57 -0.24 18.32
CA GLY A 223 -3.97 -0.58 18.10
C GLY A 223 -4.19 -1.39 16.82
N MET A 224 -3.57 -0.98 15.71
CA MET A 224 -3.60 -1.72 14.46
C MET A 224 -2.86 -3.07 14.57
N LEU A 225 -1.74 -3.11 15.29
CA LEU A 225 -0.99 -4.34 15.55
C LEU A 225 -1.87 -5.37 16.27
N GLY A 226 -2.56 -4.94 17.34
CA GLY A 226 -3.46 -5.81 18.11
C GLY A 226 -4.61 -6.34 17.27
N LEU A 227 -5.21 -5.48 16.44
CA LEU A 227 -6.33 -5.87 15.58
C LEU A 227 -5.88 -6.83 14.46
N THR A 228 -4.75 -6.55 13.83
CA THR A 228 -4.17 -7.43 12.80
C THR A 228 -3.82 -8.79 13.38
N TYR A 229 -3.20 -8.83 14.57
CA TYR A 229 -2.91 -10.08 15.28
C TYR A 229 -4.19 -10.87 15.59
N ALA A 230 -5.25 -10.20 16.07
CA ALA A 230 -6.52 -10.86 16.36
C ALA A 230 -7.13 -11.48 15.09
N ILE A 231 -7.15 -10.76 13.97
CA ILE A 231 -7.68 -11.24 12.69
C ILE A 231 -6.90 -12.48 12.21
N GLN A 232 -5.57 -12.40 12.19
CA GLN A 232 -4.72 -13.50 11.70
C GLN A 232 -4.79 -14.74 12.61
N THR A 233 -4.84 -14.53 13.94
CA THR A 233 -4.92 -15.63 14.90
C THR A 233 -6.30 -16.30 14.88
N ALA A 234 -7.37 -15.55 14.62
CA ALA A 234 -8.71 -16.09 14.48
C ALA A 234 -8.87 -17.04 13.26
N ALA A 235 -8.02 -16.88 12.26
CA ALA A 235 -8.04 -17.70 11.04
C ALA A 235 -7.28 -19.04 11.17
N GLN A 236 -6.59 -19.28 12.28
CA GLN A 236 -5.88 -20.55 12.52
C GLN A 236 -6.87 -21.72 12.66
N VAL A 237 -6.40 -22.92 12.36
CA VAL A 237 -7.21 -24.17 12.45
C VAL A 237 -7.79 -24.39 13.86
N ARG A 238 -7.04 -23.99 14.90
CA ARG A 238 -7.47 -24.04 16.32
C ARG A 238 -7.18 -22.70 16.98
N PRO A 239 -8.05 -21.70 16.80
CA PRO A 239 -7.78 -20.37 17.32
C PRO A 239 -7.80 -20.37 18.86
N PRO A 240 -6.81 -19.80 19.51
CA PRO A 240 -6.85 -19.52 20.94
C PRO A 240 -7.77 -18.32 21.21
N TRP A 241 -9.08 -18.55 21.27
CA TRP A 241 -10.11 -17.50 21.33
C TRP A 241 -9.90 -16.48 22.44
N ALA A 242 -9.33 -16.88 23.59
CA ALA A 242 -9.00 -15.95 24.66
C ALA A 242 -7.94 -14.92 24.24
N GLN A 243 -6.91 -15.35 23.49
CA GLN A 243 -5.88 -14.43 22.97
C GLN A 243 -6.44 -13.56 21.85
N VAL A 244 -7.28 -14.10 20.98
CA VAL A 244 -7.98 -13.35 19.93
C VAL A 244 -8.83 -12.25 20.54
N ALA A 245 -9.67 -12.58 21.52
CA ALA A 245 -10.55 -11.62 22.19
C ALA A 245 -9.74 -10.55 22.93
N LEU A 246 -8.68 -10.94 23.65
CA LEU A 246 -7.82 -9.99 24.35
C LEU A 246 -7.12 -9.03 23.37
N ALA A 247 -6.53 -9.55 22.29
CA ALA A 247 -5.83 -8.73 21.30
C ALA A 247 -6.80 -7.79 20.57
N ALA A 248 -8.01 -8.26 20.23
CA ALA A 248 -9.05 -7.43 19.64
C ALA A 248 -9.51 -6.33 20.60
N ALA A 249 -9.77 -6.68 21.87
CA ALA A 249 -10.21 -5.71 22.89
C ALA A 249 -9.14 -4.63 23.13
N VAL A 250 -7.88 -5.03 23.29
CA VAL A 250 -6.74 -4.10 23.47
C VAL A 250 -6.57 -3.24 22.22
N GLY A 251 -6.59 -3.84 21.03
CA GLY A 251 -6.47 -3.12 19.76
C GLY A 251 -7.57 -2.07 19.59
N LEU A 252 -8.83 -2.44 19.80
CA LEU A 252 -9.97 -1.52 19.72
C LEU A 252 -9.92 -0.43 20.80
N ALA A 253 -9.49 -0.76 22.02
CA ALA A 253 -9.33 0.22 23.10
C ALA A 253 -8.27 1.27 22.76
N LEU A 254 -7.11 0.85 22.21
CA LEU A 254 -6.04 1.75 21.80
C LEU A 254 -6.46 2.63 20.61
N LEU A 255 -7.14 2.08 19.60
CA LEU A 255 -7.68 2.85 18.48
C LEU A 255 -8.79 3.81 18.95
N GLY A 256 -9.67 3.39 19.85
CA GLY A 256 -10.67 4.25 20.46
C GLY A 256 -10.04 5.41 21.25
N TRP A 257 -8.96 5.13 21.97
CA TRP A 257 -8.18 6.17 22.67
C TRP A 257 -7.48 7.10 21.66
N PHE A 258 -6.88 6.56 20.62
CA PHE A 258 -6.33 7.36 19.51
C PHE A 258 -7.37 8.33 18.94
N VAL A 259 -8.55 7.84 18.52
CA VAL A 259 -9.62 8.68 17.97
C VAL A 259 -10.09 9.73 18.98
N ARG A 260 -10.28 9.34 20.24
CA ARG A 260 -10.68 10.28 21.32
C ARG A 260 -9.62 11.35 21.54
N ARG A 261 -8.33 10.99 21.47
CA ARG A 261 -7.21 11.92 21.60
C ARG A 261 -7.16 12.89 20.42
N GLN A 262 -7.27 12.40 19.17
CA GLN A 262 -7.27 13.24 17.96
C GLN A 262 -8.38 14.30 17.99
N ARG A 263 -9.54 13.99 18.57
CA ARG A 263 -10.66 14.94 18.71
C ARG A 263 -10.43 16.02 19.77
N ARG A 264 -9.39 15.92 20.61
CA ARG A 264 -9.16 16.81 21.75
C ARG A 264 -7.91 17.67 21.62
N ILE A 265 -6.94 17.26 20.83
CA ILE A 265 -5.68 18.00 20.65
C ILE A 265 -5.86 19.11 19.61
N ALA A 266 -5.14 20.22 19.81
CA ALA A 266 -5.24 21.40 18.95
C ALA A 266 -4.69 21.14 17.53
N TYR A 267 -3.70 20.26 17.40
CA TYR A 267 -3.07 19.90 16.13
C TYR A 267 -3.13 18.37 15.93
N PRO A 268 -4.27 17.83 15.48
CA PRO A 268 -4.43 16.40 15.30
C PRO A 268 -3.58 15.87 14.13
N LEU A 269 -3.09 14.62 14.25
CA LEU A 269 -2.43 13.92 13.14
C LEU A 269 -3.44 13.60 12.02
N ILE A 270 -4.69 13.32 12.40
CA ILE A 270 -5.81 13.08 11.50
C ILE A 270 -7.01 13.88 12.00
N ASP A 271 -7.47 14.82 11.21
CA ASP A 271 -8.68 15.59 11.51
C ASP A 271 -9.91 14.89 10.93
N PHE A 272 -10.58 14.13 11.78
CA PHE A 272 -11.80 13.41 11.41
C PHE A 272 -12.97 14.34 11.01
N SER A 273 -12.88 15.66 11.26
CA SER A 273 -13.92 16.59 10.80
C SER A 273 -13.94 16.72 9.28
N LEU A 274 -12.81 16.49 8.61
CA LEU A 274 -12.72 16.45 7.15
C LEU A 274 -13.63 15.39 6.52
N LEU A 275 -13.88 14.29 7.21
CA LEU A 275 -14.81 13.24 6.75
C LEU A 275 -16.28 13.71 6.69
N ARG A 276 -16.60 14.90 7.21
CA ARG A 276 -17.93 15.51 7.04
C ARG A 276 -18.12 16.08 5.64
N HIS A 277 -17.04 16.30 4.89
CA HIS A 277 -17.11 16.68 3.49
C HIS A 277 -17.35 15.45 2.64
N ASP A 278 -18.50 15.40 1.97
CA ASP A 278 -18.95 14.22 1.19
C ASP A 278 -17.89 13.74 0.18
N GLY A 279 -17.17 14.66 -0.47
CA GLY A 279 -16.12 14.31 -1.42
C GLY A 279 -14.94 13.62 -0.75
N ILE A 280 -14.49 14.09 0.43
CA ILE A 280 -13.40 13.48 1.19
C ILE A 280 -13.84 12.11 1.69
N ALA A 281 -15.03 12.01 2.30
CA ALA A 281 -15.56 10.73 2.79
C ALA A 281 -15.69 9.69 1.68
N THR A 282 -16.25 10.09 0.52
CA THR A 282 -16.36 9.22 -0.66
C THR A 282 -14.99 8.75 -1.15
N GLY A 283 -14.01 9.67 -1.25
CA GLY A 283 -12.65 9.35 -1.68
C GLY A 283 -11.94 8.40 -0.72
N VAL A 284 -11.99 8.68 0.59
CA VAL A 284 -11.37 7.83 1.64
C VAL A 284 -11.98 6.43 1.65
N VAL A 285 -13.31 6.31 1.59
CA VAL A 285 -14.00 5.00 1.55
C VAL A 285 -13.62 4.24 0.27
N ALA A 286 -13.60 4.91 -0.88
CA ALA A 286 -13.23 4.29 -2.15
C ALA A 286 -11.76 3.82 -2.13
N ALA A 287 -10.83 4.66 -1.67
CA ALA A 287 -9.42 4.34 -1.54
C ALA A 287 -9.21 3.10 -0.64
N LEU A 288 -9.84 3.11 0.54
CA LEU A 288 -9.76 2.01 1.50
C LEU A 288 -10.30 0.70 0.92
N MET A 289 -11.53 0.72 0.38
CA MET A 289 -12.19 -0.49 -0.13
C MET A 289 -11.49 -1.05 -1.37
N CYS A 290 -11.05 -0.19 -2.29
CA CYS A 290 -10.26 -0.60 -3.45
C CYS A 290 -8.93 -1.24 -3.03
N SER A 291 -8.23 -0.65 -2.06
CA SER A 291 -6.96 -1.20 -1.57
C SER A 291 -7.14 -2.53 -0.85
N ILE A 292 -8.17 -2.68 0.00
CA ILE A 292 -8.48 -3.97 0.65
C ILE A 292 -8.66 -5.06 -0.40
N ALA A 293 -9.54 -4.84 -1.36
CA ALA A 293 -9.87 -5.84 -2.36
C ALA A 293 -8.68 -6.16 -3.29
N PHE A 294 -7.98 -5.12 -3.74
CA PHE A 294 -6.91 -5.24 -4.72
C PHE A 294 -5.65 -5.89 -4.14
N ILE A 295 -5.16 -5.37 -3.01
CA ILE A 295 -3.91 -5.86 -2.38
C ILE A 295 -4.09 -7.29 -1.87
N GLY A 296 -5.23 -7.60 -1.24
CA GLY A 296 -5.53 -8.96 -0.79
C GLY A 296 -5.67 -9.95 -1.95
N PHE A 297 -6.35 -9.57 -3.05
CA PHE A 297 -6.41 -10.38 -4.27
C PHE A 297 -5.01 -10.60 -4.85
N GLN A 298 -4.20 -9.54 -5.00
CA GLN A 298 -2.86 -9.61 -5.59
C GLN A 298 -1.93 -10.55 -4.81
N LEU A 299 -2.00 -10.52 -3.47
CA LEU A 299 -1.24 -11.43 -2.60
C LEU A 299 -1.55 -12.90 -2.93
N VAL A 300 -2.83 -13.25 -3.00
CA VAL A 300 -3.26 -14.65 -3.20
C VAL A 300 -3.07 -15.08 -4.65
N PHE A 301 -3.34 -14.19 -5.61
CA PHE A 301 -3.15 -14.45 -7.03
C PHE A 301 -1.68 -14.73 -7.38
N SER A 302 -0.74 -13.94 -6.85
CA SER A 302 0.69 -14.16 -7.07
C SER A 302 1.17 -15.52 -6.53
N GLN A 303 0.66 -15.94 -5.36
CA GLN A 303 0.95 -17.25 -4.79
C GLN A 303 0.29 -18.38 -5.59
N TRP A 304 -0.95 -18.20 -6.02
CA TRP A 304 -1.66 -19.17 -6.85
C TRP A 304 -0.92 -19.46 -8.16
N LEU A 305 -0.43 -18.40 -8.85
CA LEU A 305 0.38 -18.58 -10.06
C LEU A 305 1.63 -19.44 -9.84
N GLN A 306 2.32 -19.24 -8.71
CA GLN A 306 3.57 -19.95 -8.43
C GLN A 306 3.34 -21.33 -7.80
N LEU A 307 2.41 -21.44 -6.85
CA LEU A 307 2.21 -22.66 -6.05
C LEU A 307 1.22 -23.63 -6.69
N VAL A 308 0.17 -23.17 -7.35
CA VAL A 308 -0.82 -24.07 -7.99
C VAL A 308 -0.51 -24.27 -9.47
N ARG A 309 -0.20 -23.18 -10.19
CA ARG A 309 0.10 -23.25 -11.63
C ARG A 309 1.57 -23.59 -11.92
N ALA A 310 2.39 -23.67 -10.88
CA ALA A 310 3.82 -23.99 -10.96
C ALA A 310 4.61 -23.08 -11.92
N LEU A 311 4.18 -21.81 -12.08
CA LEU A 311 4.88 -20.84 -12.88
C LEU A 311 6.16 -20.37 -12.18
N SER A 312 7.20 -20.10 -12.97
CA SER A 312 8.39 -19.43 -12.44
C SER A 312 8.03 -18.04 -11.92
N PRO A 313 8.81 -17.47 -10.97
CA PRO A 313 8.58 -16.12 -10.45
C PRO A 313 8.49 -15.05 -11.55
N LEU A 314 9.31 -15.18 -12.60
CA LEU A 314 9.29 -14.27 -13.75
C LEU A 314 7.98 -14.40 -14.55
N GLN A 315 7.53 -15.62 -14.80
CA GLN A 315 6.24 -15.86 -15.48
C GLN A 315 5.07 -15.33 -14.66
N ALA A 316 5.08 -15.55 -13.34
CA ALA A 316 4.07 -15.00 -12.44
C ALA A 316 4.08 -13.46 -12.46
N GLY A 317 5.25 -12.82 -12.43
CA GLY A 317 5.41 -11.38 -12.58
C GLY A 317 4.86 -10.84 -13.90
N LEU A 318 5.08 -11.55 -15.01
CA LEU A 318 4.55 -11.19 -16.34
C LEU A 318 3.01 -11.30 -16.39
N TYR A 319 2.39 -12.23 -15.65
CA TYR A 319 0.92 -12.30 -15.52
C TYR A 319 0.33 -11.17 -14.68
N VAL A 320 1.09 -10.62 -13.73
CA VAL A 320 0.68 -9.46 -12.92
C VAL A 320 0.89 -8.13 -13.67
N LEU A 321 1.85 -8.07 -14.60
CA LEU A 321 2.21 -6.86 -15.35
C LEU A 321 1.03 -6.14 -16.02
N PRO A 322 0.06 -6.82 -16.69
CA PRO A 322 -1.10 -6.18 -17.31
C PRO A 322 -1.94 -5.35 -16.34
N ILE A 323 -2.05 -5.79 -15.08
CA ILE A 323 -2.75 -5.06 -14.02
C ILE A 323 -2.11 -3.69 -13.80
N ALA A 324 -0.79 -3.68 -13.60
CA ALA A 324 -0.05 -2.46 -13.28
C ALA A 324 0.06 -1.51 -14.48
N LEU A 325 0.27 -2.04 -15.70
CA LEU A 325 0.29 -1.24 -16.92
C LEU A 325 -1.05 -0.59 -17.22
N ALA A 326 -2.14 -1.34 -17.09
CA ALA A 326 -3.48 -0.79 -17.30
C ALA A 326 -3.82 0.28 -16.27
N SER A 327 -3.45 0.08 -14.99
CA SER A 327 -3.61 1.09 -13.94
C SER A 327 -2.83 2.37 -14.25
N PHE A 328 -1.57 2.24 -14.67
CA PHE A 328 -0.72 3.37 -15.05
C PHE A 328 -1.31 4.18 -16.20
N LEU A 329 -1.78 3.51 -17.26
CA LEU A 329 -2.36 4.18 -18.43
C LEU A 329 -3.74 4.79 -18.15
N ALA A 330 -4.52 4.17 -17.27
CA ALA A 330 -5.85 4.63 -16.91
C ALA A 330 -5.85 5.88 -16.00
N GLY A 331 -4.81 6.07 -15.17
CA GLY A 331 -4.72 7.18 -14.22
C GLY A 331 -4.86 8.57 -14.86
N PRO A 332 -4.04 8.95 -15.86
CA PRO A 332 -4.15 10.25 -16.54
C PRO A 332 -5.51 10.47 -17.23
N LEU A 333 -6.07 9.43 -17.82
CA LEU A 333 -7.41 9.47 -18.43
C LEU A 333 -8.50 9.73 -17.37
N ALA A 334 -8.39 9.06 -16.22
CA ALA A 334 -9.31 9.25 -15.09
C ALA A 334 -9.22 10.67 -14.52
N GLY A 335 -8.02 11.25 -14.40
CA GLY A 335 -7.83 12.63 -13.99
C GLY A 335 -8.52 13.63 -14.91
N ALA A 336 -8.37 13.45 -16.23
CA ALA A 336 -9.04 14.26 -17.23
C ALA A 336 -10.58 14.11 -17.19
N LEU A 337 -11.07 12.89 -16.95
CA LEU A 337 -12.50 12.60 -16.77
C LEU A 337 -13.06 13.20 -15.48
N ALA A 338 -12.30 13.19 -14.39
CA ALA A 338 -12.72 13.77 -13.12
C ALA A 338 -13.01 15.27 -13.22
N GLY A 339 -12.27 15.99 -14.07
CA GLY A 339 -12.53 17.40 -14.36
C GLY A 339 -13.82 17.65 -15.17
N ARG A 340 -14.31 16.65 -15.92
CA ARG A 340 -15.49 16.78 -16.80
C ARG A 340 -16.77 16.19 -16.19
N SER A 341 -16.69 14.97 -15.65
CA SER A 341 -17.84 14.23 -15.14
C SER A 341 -17.96 14.24 -13.61
N GLY A 342 -16.99 14.86 -12.95
CA GLY A 342 -16.89 14.89 -11.50
C GLY A 342 -16.18 13.64 -10.92
N PRO A 343 -15.45 13.79 -9.80
CA PRO A 343 -14.66 12.70 -9.21
C PRO A 343 -15.49 11.49 -8.81
N ARG A 344 -16.71 11.71 -8.31
CA ARG A 344 -17.64 10.64 -7.89
C ARG A 344 -17.99 9.68 -9.03
N ALA A 345 -18.29 10.20 -10.22
CA ALA A 345 -18.62 9.37 -11.38
C ALA A 345 -17.43 8.51 -11.80
N VAL A 346 -16.21 9.07 -11.70
CA VAL A 346 -14.96 8.36 -11.99
C VAL A 346 -14.71 7.24 -10.96
N ILE A 347 -14.91 7.49 -9.66
CA ILE A 347 -14.82 6.46 -8.61
C ILE A 347 -15.76 5.30 -8.91
N LEU A 348 -17.06 5.60 -9.11
CA LEU A 348 -18.09 4.58 -9.33
C LEU A 348 -17.81 3.78 -10.60
N GLY A 349 -17.43 4.44 -11.70
CA GLY A 349 -17.04 3.80 -12.95
C GLY A 349 -15.82 2.90 -12.77
N GLY A 350 -14.77 3.38 -12.10
CA GLY A 350 -13.55 2.62 -11.80
C GLY A 350 -13.85 1.38 -10.95
N MET A 351 -14.64 1.52 -9.89
CA MET A 351 -15.04 0.39 -9.03
C MET A 351 -15.86 -0.64 -9.80
N ALA A 352 -16.80 -0.21 -10.67
CA ALA A 352 -17.57 -1.12 -11.52
C ALA A 352 -16.68 -1.91 -12.48
N VAL A 353 -15.69 -1.25 -13.08
CA VAL A 353 -14.69 -1.90 -13.95
C VAL A 353 -13.81 -2.87 -13.15
N CYS A 354 -13.41 -2.53 -11.92
CA CYS A 354 -12.71 -3.47 -11.02
C CYS A 354 -13.52 -4.73 -10.75
N VAL A 355 -14.81 -4.59 -10.41
CA VAL A 355 -15.71 -5.71 -10.17
C VAL A 355 -15.81 -6.59 -11.42
N ALA A 356 -15.97 -5.98 -12.60
CA ALA A 356 -16.02 -6.71 -13.87
C ALA A 356 -14.70 -7.46 -14.14
N GLY A 357 -13.54 -6.84 -13.86
CA GLY A 357 -12.22 -7.46 -13.97
C GLY A 357 -12.03 -8.65 -13.03
N LEU A 358 -12.48 -8.55 -11.77
CA LEU A 358 -12.44 -9.66 -10.80
C LEU A 358 -13.35 -10.82 -11.22
N LEU A 359 -14.59 -10.52 -11.64
CA LEU A 359 -15.52 -11.53 -12.14
C LEU A 359 -15.00 -12.20 -13.42
N GLY A 360 -14.41 -11.41 -14.34
CA GLY A 360 -13.74 -11.93 -15.52
C GLY A 360 -12.56 -12.83 -15.17
N THR A 361 -11.76 -12.46 -14.18
CA THR A 361 -10.66 -13.30 -13.67
C THR A 361 -11.19 -14.61 -13.11
N LEU A 362 -12.26 -14.58 -12.30
CA LEU A 362 -12.92 -15.78 -11.77
C LEU A 362 -13.47 -16.71 -12.87
N ALA A 363 -14.00 -16.14 -13.95
CA ALA A 363 -14.53 -16.93 -15.05
C ALA A 363 -13.44 -17.55 -15.94
N LEU A 364 -12.23 -16.94 -15.99
CA LEU A 364 -11.21 -17.23 -17.00
C LEU A 364 -9.90 -17.78 -16.43
N TYR A 365 -9.72 -17.82 -15.10
CA TYR A 365 -8.43 -18.17 -14.45
C TYR A 365 -7.90 -19.55 -14.84
N GLN A 366 -8.76 -20.50 -15.14
CA GLN A 366 -8.34 -21.85 -15.54
C GLN A 366 -7.64 -21.88 -16.90
N GLY A 367 -8.05 -20.99 -17.82
CA GLY A 367 -7.60 -20.98 -19.20
C GLY A 367 -6.21 -20.40 -19.45
N MET A 368 -5.64 -19.62 -18.50
CA MET A 368 -4.29 -19.02 -18.57
C MET A 368 -3.93 -18.33 -19.91
N GLY A 369 -4.93 -17.91 -20.69
CA GLY A 369 -4.76 -17.33 -22.02
C GLY A 369 -5.02 -15.82 -22.06
N TRP A 370 -5.06 -15.24 -23.27
CA TRP A 370 -5.35 -13.84 -23.52
C TRP A 370 -6.61 -13.30 -22.86
N PRO A 371 -7.72 -14.08 -22.75
CA PRO A 371 -8.90 -13.59 -22.04
C PRO A 371 -8.64 -13.30 -20.54
N LEU A 372 -7.82 -14.11 -19.87
CA LEU A 372 -7.40 -13.83 -18.50
C LEU A 372 -6.56 -12.54 -18.42
N VAL A 373 -5.59 -12.37 -19.35
CA VAL A 373 -4.78 -11.15 -19.41
C VAL A 373 -5.65 -9.91 -19.61
N ALA A 374 -6.68 -9.99 -20.45
CA ALA A 374 -7.65 -8.90 -20.64
C ALA A 374 -8.46 -8.61 -19.37
N ALA A 375 -8.91 -9.64 -18.65
CA ALA A 375 -9.61 -9.49 -17.37
C ALA A 375 -8.71 -8.84 -16.30
N LEU A 376 -7.44 -9.22 -16.23
CA LEU A 376 -6.45 -8.62 -15.34
C LEU A 376 -6.15 -7.16 -15.71
N ALA A 377 -6.05 -6.84 -17.01
CA ALA A 377 -5.91 -5.46 -17.46
C ALA A 377 -7.14 -4.61 -17.12
N LEU A 378 -8.35 -5.20 -17.25
CA LEU A 378 -9.59 -4.54 -16.86
C LEU A 378 -9.61 -4.26 -15.35
N LEU A 379 -9.21 -5.22 -14.53
CA LEU A 379 -9.08 -5.06 -13.07
C LEU A 379 -8.11 -3.90 -12.73
N GLY A 380 -6.92 -3.91 -13.33
CA GLY A 380 -5.90 -2.88 -13.10
C GLY A 380 -6.34 -1.50 -13.58
N GLY A 381 -6.93 -1.42 -14.77
CA GLY A 381 -7.48 -0.18 -15.31
C GLY A 381 -8.58 0.40 -14.42
N GLY A 382 -9.50 -0.45 -13.96
CA GLY A 382 -10.54 -0.06 -13.00
C GLY A 382 -9.97 0.46 -11.68
N TYR A 383 -8.95 -0.22 -11.13
CA TYR A 383 -8.25 0.23 -9.93
C TYR A 383 -7.61 1.61 -10.13
N GLY A 384 -6.84 1.81 -11.20
CA GLY A 384 -6.22 3.09 -11.51
C GLY A 384 -7.24 4.23 -11.66
N VAL A 385 -8.38 3.96 -12.31
CA VAL A 385 -9.49 4.92 -12.43
C VAL A 385 -10.09 5.24 -11.06
N ALA A 386 -10.41 4.24 -10.24
CA ALA A 386 -11.04 4.42 -8.93
C ALA A 386 -10.13 5.21 -7.97
N VAL A 387 -8.84 4.86 -7.92
CA VAL A 387 -7.82 5.51 -7.07
C VAL A 387 -7.61 6.97 -7.50
N THR A 388 -7.46 7.24 -8.80
CA THR A 388 -7.33 8.63 -9.30
C THR A 388 -8.60 9.44 -9.04
N GLY A 389 -9.78 8.83 -9.17
CA GLY A 389 -11.05 9.45 -8.80
C GLY A 389 -11.13 9.77 -7.32
N ALA A 390 -10.67 8.86 -6.44
CA ALA A 390 -10.62 9.05 -4.99
C ALA A 390 -9.69 10.20 -4.60
N SER A 391 -8.48 10.23 -5.16
CA SER A 391 -7.52 11.33 -5.00
C SER A 391 -8.12 12.67 -5.43
N SER A 392 -8.74 12.70 -6.60
CA SER A 392 -9.41 13.91 -7.10
C SER A 392 -10.55 14.37 -6.18
N ALA A 393 -11.37 13.43 -5.67
CA ALA A 393 -12.48 13.75 -4.76
C ALA A 393 -11.97 14.37 -3.45
N ILE A 394 -10.90 13.82 -2.89
CA ILE A 394 -10.28 14.32 -1.66
C ILE A 394 -9.67 15.71 -1.90
N MET A 395 -8.86 15.86 -2.96
CA MET A 395 -8.14 17.11 -3.22
C MET A 395 -9.06 18.27 -3.62
N PHE A 396 -10.13 18.01 -4.38
CA PHE A 396 -11.08 19.07 -4.78
C PHE A 396 -12.03 19.50 -3.65
N SER A 397 -12.22 18.62 -2.65
CA SER A 397 -13.10 18.91 -1.51
C SER A 397 -12.36 19.44 -0.27
N ALA A 398 -11.04 19.35 -0.26
CA ALA A 398 -10.22 19.82 0.86
C ALA A 398 -10.03 21.34 0.82
N PRO A 399 -10.24 22.05 1.96
CA PRO A 399 -9.84 23.45 2.06
C PRO A 399 -8.33 23.62 1.78
N GLU A 400 -7.93 24.69 1.11
CA GLU A 400 -6.52 24.94 0.77
C GLU A 400 -5.58 24.88 1.98
N SER A 401 -6.04 25.38 3.13
CA SER A 401 -5.29 25.34 4.40
C SER A 401 -5.10 23.93 4.97
N GLN A 402 -5.89 22.95 4.52
CA GLN A 402 -5.90 21.57 5.02
C GLN A 402 -5.55 20.53 3.95
N ALA A 403 -5.10 20.97 2.76
CA ALA A 403 -4.76 20.07 1.65
C ALA A 403 -3.69 19.04 2.01
N GLY A 404 -2.70 19.39 2.83
CA GLY A 404 -1.69 18.46 3.33
C GLY A 404 -2.26 17.39 4.26
N MET A 405 -3.22 17.75 5.11
CA MET A 405 -3.94 16.81 5.98
C MET A 405 -4.79 15.84 5.16
N ALA A 406 -5.50 16.34 4.15
CA ALA A 406 -6.31 15.53 3.25
C ALA A 406 -5.46 14.52 2.47
N ALA A 407 -4.28 14.93 1.98
CA ALA A 407 -3.31 14.04 1.33
C ALA A 407 -2.80 12.95 2.29
N SER A 408 -2.53 13.30 3.55
CA SER A 408 -2.13 12.32 4.56
C SER A 408 -3.26 11.32 4.87
N MET A 409 -4.51 11.78 4.92
CA MET A 409 -5.67 10.89 5.12
C MET A 409 -5.84 9.93 3.94
N GLU A 410 -5.62 10.39 2.72
CA GLU A 410 -5.62 9.56 1.52
C GLU A 410 -4.58 8.45 1.62
N GLU A 411 -3.33 8.80 1.88
CA GLU A 411 -2.22 7.85 1.98
C GLU A 411 -2.45 6.83 3.09
N VAL A 412 -2.87 7.28 4.27
CA VAL A 412 -3.24 6.39 5.38
C VAL A 412 -4.37 5.43 4.97
N SER A 413 -5.32 5.88 4.14
CA SER A 413 -6.41 5.02 3.66
C SER A 413 -5.91 3.91 2.73
N TYR A 414 -4.93 4.19 1.87
CA TYR A 414 -4.30 3.17 1.03
C TYR A 414 -3.52 2.16 1.87
N GLU A 415 -2.70 2.62 2.80
CA GLU A 415 -1.88 1.75 3.66
C GLU A 415 -2.74 0.88 4.59
N LEU A 416 -3.78 1.47 5.22
CA LEU A 416 -4.75 0.72 6.01
C LEU A 416 -5.53 -0.28 5.15
N GLY A 417 -5.89 0.11 3.93
CA GLY A 417 -6.54 -0.78 2.98
C GLY A 417 -5.65 -1.97 2.62
N GLY A 418 -4.38 -1.73 2.33
CA GLY A 418 -3.39 -2.78 2.08
C GLY A 418 -3.23 -3.73 3.28
N LEU A 419 -3.04 -3.16 4.48
CA LEU A 419 -2.93 -3.92 5.72
C LEU A 419 -4.17 -4.81 5.97
N LEU A 420 -5.37 -4.23 5.90
CA LEU A 420 -6.62 -4.96 6.10
C LEU A 420 -6.86 -5.98 4.99
N GLY A 421 -6.49 -5.66 3.74
CA GLY A 421 -6.58 -6.58 2.62
C GLY A 421 -5.76 -7.84 2.84
N VAL A 422 -4.49 -7.69 3.21
CA VAL A 422 -3.63 -8.84 3.54
C VAL A 422 -4.14 -9.58 4.78
N ALA A 423 -4.55 -8.86 5.84
CA ALA A 423 -5.01 -9.48 7.06
C ALA A 423 -6.33 -10.25 6.85
N LEU A 424 -7.34 -9.65 6.26
CA LEU A 424 -8.67 -10.26 6.09
C LEU A 424 -8.67 -11.32 4.99
N LEU A 425 -8.19 -10.97 3.78
CA LEU A 425 -8.25 -11.87 2.64
C LEU A 425 -7.16 -12.94 2.70
N GLY A 426 -5.99 -12.65 3.28
CA GLY A 426 -4.98 -13.65 3.59
C GLY A 426 -5.44 -14.63 4.66
N SER A 427 -6.15 -14.14 5.69
CA SER A 427 -6.76 -15.00 6.71
C SER A 427 -7.91 -15.85 6.14
N LEU A 428 -8.74 -15.28 5.26
CA LEU A 428 -9.76 -16.01 4.51
C LEU A 428 -9.14 -17.13 3.67
N MET A 429 -8.04 -16.84 2.97
CA MET A 429 -7.27 -17.85 2.22
C MET A 429 -6.86 -19.00 3.13
N THR A 430 -6.24 -18.72 4.28
CA THR A 430 -5.80 -19.77 5.23
C THR A 430 -6.99 -20.59 5.76
N ALA A 431 -8.08 -19.94 6.16
CA ALA A 431 -9.26 -20.61 6.69
C ALA A 431 -9.94 -21.51 5.64
N VAL A 432 -10.11 -21.01 4.41
CA VAL A 432 -10.72 -21.81 3.32
C VAL A 432 -9.80 -22.94 2.88
N TYR A 433 -8.49 -22.71 2.81
CA TYR A 433 -7.50 -23.74 2.53
C TYR A 433 -7.61 -24.88 3.54
N ALA A 434 -7.54 -24.57 4.85
CA ALA A 434 -7.63 -25.54 5.92
C ALA A 434 -8.96 -26.35 5.88
N ALA A 435 -10.08 -25.66 5.67
CA ALA A 435 -11.40 -26.30 5.58
C ALA A 435 -11.57 -27.16 4.31
N SER A 436 -10.83 -26.84 3.24
CA SER A 436 -10.91 -27.51 1.94
C SER A 436 -9.91 -28.64 1.74
N LEU A 437 -8.93 -28.78 2.64
CA LEU A 437 -7.91 -29.83 2.54
C LEU A 437 -8.51 -31.19 2.98
N HIS A 438 -8.88 -32.00 2.00
CA HIS A 438 -9.40 -33.35 2.22
C HIS A 438 -8.37 -34.37 1.76
N LEU A 439 -7.87 -35.16 2.72
CA LEU A 439 -6.87 -36.21 2.47
C LEU A 439 -7.55 -37.56 2.45
N PRO A 440 -7.22 -38.45 1.49
CA PRO A 440 -7.84 -39.76 1.36
C PRO A 440 -7.65 -40.64 2.61
N ASP A 441 -6.50 -40.52 3.27
CA ASP A 441 -6.17 -41.21 4.50
C ASP A 441 -5.54 -40.23 5.50
N ALA A 442 -6.40 -39.61 6.32
CA ALA A 442 -5.96 -38.61 7.30
C ALA A 442 -5.02 -39.20 8.37
N SER A 443 -5.04 -40.52 8.60
CA SER A 443 -4.19 -41.17 9.60
C SER A 443 -2.71 -41.16 9.21
N ALA A 444 -2.41 -41.26 7.92
CA ALA A 444 -1.04 -41.17 7.40
C ALA A 444 -0.37 -39.81 7.65
N TYR A 445 -1.17 -38.76 7.84
CA TYR A 445 -0.70 -37.39 8.04
C TYR A 445 -0.93 -36.87 9.46
N ALA A 446 -1.38 -37.72 10.39
CA ALA A 446 -1.73 -37.33 11.76
C ALA A 446 -0.56 -36.67 12.54
N ALA A 447 0.69 -37.02 12.19
CA ALA A 447 1.90 -36.47 12.78
C ALA A 447 2.28 -35.08 12.20
N LEU A 448 1.56 -34.60 11.19
CA LEU A 448 1.89 -33.38 10.43
C LEU A 448 0.73 -32.37 10.45
N PRO A 449 0.28 -31.88 11.63
CA PRO A 449 -0.86 -30.98 11.71
C PRO A 449 -0.65 -29.64 10.95
N GLN A 450 0.61 -29.21 10.74
CA GLN A 450 0.97 -28.00 10.02
C GLN A 450 0.57 -27.98 8.53
N ILE A 451 0.30 -29.16 7.93
CA ILE A 451 -0.16 -29.21 6.51
C ILE A 451 -1.49 -28.47 6.28
N TYR A 452 -2.29 -28.29 7.33
CA TYR A 452 -3.54 -27.55 7.27
C TYR A 452 -3.34 -26.02 7.36
N ASP A 453 -2.16 -25.56 7.76
CA ASP A 453 -1.91 -24.13 7.93
C ASP A 453 -1.65 -23.41 6.61
N SER A 454 -0.96 -24.06 5.66
CA SER A 454 -0.72 -23.49 4.32
C SER A 454 -0.27 -24.53 3.29
N LEU A 455 -0.38 -24.18 2.01
CA LEU A 455 0.16 -24.96 0.89
C LEU A 455 1.69 -25.09 0.97
N ASP A 456 2.40 -24.07 1.48
CA ASP A 456 3.86 -24.10 1.64
C ASP A 456 4.26 -25.18 2.68
N GLU A 457 3.57 -25.22 3.82
CA GLU A 457 3.77 -26.25 4.86
C GLU A 457 3.45 -27.66 4.33
N ALA A 458 2.37 -27.80 3.55
CA ALA A 458 2.03 -29.08 2.94
C ALA A 458 3.10 -29.53 1.92
N ARG A 459 3.70 -28.61 1.16
CA ARG A 459 4.80 -28.92 0.23
C ARG A 459 6.06 -29.34 0.95
N LEU A 460 6.46 -28.63 2.02
CA LEU A 460 7.59 -29.00 2.86
C LEU A 460 7.39 -30.38 3.50
N ALA A 461 6.19 -30.66 4.01
CA ALA A 461 5.86 -31.95 4.55
C ALA A 461 5.94 -33.07 3.48
N ALA A 462 5.49 -32.80 2.26
CA ALA A 462 5.54 -33.74 1.14
C ALA A 462 6.98 -34.14 0.75
N GLU A 463 7.99 -33.31 1.04
CA GLU A 463 9.40 -33.66 0.80
C GLU A 463 9.91 -34.76 1.72
N THR A 464 9.28 -34.96 2.88
CA THR A 464 9.65 -35.96 3.90
C THR A 464 8.86 -37.25 3.79
N LEU A 465 7.85 -37.33 2.93
CA LEU A 465 6.94 -38.45 2.79
C LEU A 465 7.33 -39.39 1.62
N PRO A 466 6.99 -40.69 1.69
CA PRO A 466 7.08 -41.60 0.55
C PRO A 466 6.22 -41.14 -0.63
N ALA A 467 6.68 -41.42 -1.86
CA ALA A 467 6.08 -40.89 -3.10
C ALA A 467 4.53 -40.97 -3.18
N PRO A 468 3.86 -42.08 -2.87
CA PRO A 468 2.39 -42.14 -2.97
C PRO A 468 1.69 -41.10 -2.09
N TRP A 469 2.18 -40.92 -0.85
CA TRP A 469 1.63 -39.98 0.13
C TRP A 469 1.99 -38.53 -0.19
N ALA A 470 3.22 -38.33 -0.66
CA ALA A 470 3.69 -37.01 -1.09
C ALA A 470 2.87 -36.45 -2.26
N ASP A 471 2.58 -37.31 -3.27
CA ASP A 471 1.82 -36.88 -4.44
C ASP A 471 0.33 -36.65 -4.11
N ALA A 472 -0.27 -37.51 -3.28
CA ALA A 472 -1.62 -37.29 -2.80
C ALA A 472 -1.75 -35.99 -2.00
N LEU A 473 -0.78 -35.68 -1.12
CA LEU A 473 -0.75 -34.44 -0.37
C LEU A 473 -0.60 -33.21 -1.28
N ARG A 474 0.33 -33.23 -2.25
CA ARG A 474 0.53 -32.15 -3.20
C ARG A 474 -0.73 -31.86 -4.02
N GLN A 475 -1.42 -32.89 -4.50
CA GLN A 475 -2.66 -32.73 -5.27
C GLN A 475 -3.79 -32.18 -4.41
N ALA A 476 -4.02 -32.75 -3.22
CA ALA A 476 -5.06 -32.28 -2.30
C ALA A 476 -4.83 -30.83 -1.85
N ALA A 477 -3.58 -30.49 -1.51
CA ALA A 477 -3.20 -29.15 -1.09
C ALA A 477 -3.33 -28.12 -2.23
N SER A 478 -2.95 -28.46 -3.45
CA SER A 478 -3.13 -27.60 -4.61
C SER A 478 -4.61 -27.36 -4.91
N ALA A 479 -5.47 -28.39 -4.83
CA ALA A 479 -6.90 -28.26 -5.01
C ALA A 479 -7.57 -27.44 -3.89
N ALA A 480 -7.09 -27.57 -2.65
CA ALA A 480 -7.57 -26.75 -1.53
C ALA A 480 -7.19 -25.27 -1.71
N PHE A 481 -5.97 -24.99 -2.19
CA PHE A 481 -5.54 -23.62 -2.46
C PHE A 481 -6.27 -23.00 -3.64
N ASP A 482 -6.61 -23.78 -4.67
CA ASP A 482 -7.41 -23.32 -5.80
C ASP A 482 -8.80 -22.84 -5.31
N ARG A 483 -9.45 -23.60 -4.42
CA ARG A 483 -10.71 -23.16 -3.77
C ARG A 483 -10.53 -21.92 -2.92
N ALA A 484 -9.42 -21.82 -2.20
CA ALA A 484 -9.10 -20.61 -1.42
C ALA A 484 -8.90 -19.37 -2.30
N PHE A 485 -8.23 -19.53 -3.44
CA PHE A 485 -8.11 -18.46 -4.44
C PHE A 485 -9.47 -17.98 -4.96
N VAL A 486 -10.34 -18.92 -5.34
CA VAL A 486 -11.71 -18.59 -5.79
C VAL A 486 -12.49 -17.86 -4.70
N ALA A 487 -12.39 -18.31 -3.44
CA ALA A 487 -13.07 -17.67 -2.33
C ALA A 487 -12.58 -16.22 -2.10
N VAL A 488 -11.25 -16.02 -2.15
CA VAL A 488 -10.65 -14.67 -1.99
C VAL A 488 -11.05 -13.74 -3.14
N ALA A 489 -10.95 -14.20 -4.38
CA ALA A 489 -11.33 -13.40 -5.54
C ALA A 489 -12.83 -13.04 -5.53
N SER A 490 -13.69 -13.99 -5.10
CA SER A 490 -15.14 -13.77 -4.92
C SER A 490 -15.41 -12.78 -3.79
N ALA A 491 -14.72 -12.90 -2.66
CA ALA A 491 -14.84 -11.97 -1.53
C ALA A 491 -14.38 -10.55 -1.92
N SER A 492 -13.30 -10.42 -2.68
CA SER A 492 -12.82 -9.14 -3.21
C SER A 492 -13.86 -8.49 -4.14
N ALA A 493 -14.44 -9.27 -5.05
CA ALA A 493 -15.50 -8.79 -5.95
C ALA A 493 -16.75 -8.36 -5.17
N ALA A 494 -17.17 -9.17 -4.20
CA ALA A 494 -18.34 -8.88 -3.35
C ALA A 494 -18.11 -7.62 -2.50
N LEU A 495 -16.92 -7.46 -1.90
CA LEU A 495 -16.56 -6.27 -1.11
C LEU A 495 -16.68 -4.99 -1.96
N LEU A 496 -16.07 -5.01 -3.15
CA LEU A 496 -16.14 -3.86 -4.06
C LEU A 496 -17.57 -3.60 -4.58
N ALA A 497 -18.33 -4.65 -4.89
CA ALA A 497 -19.71 -4.50 -5.31
C ALA A 497 -20.61 -3.89 -4.21
N VAL A 498 -20.43 -4.34 -2.95
CA VAL A 498 -21.14 -3.77 -1.79
C VAL A 498 -20.72 -2.31 -1.57
N ALA A 499 -19.42 -2.02 -1.63
CA ALA A 499 -18.93 -0.65 -1.50
C ALA A 499 -19.44 0.26 -2.63
N LEU A 500 -19.46 -0.23 -3.87
CA LEU A 500 -20.02 0.47 -5.02
C LEU A 500 -21.52 0.77 -4.82
N LEU A 501 -22.30 -0.22 -4.40
CA LEU A 501 -23.73 -0.05 -4.12
C LEU A 501 -23.96 0.94 -2.97
N ALA A 502 -23.18 0.83 -1.89
CA ALA A 502 -23.25 1.78 -0.77
C ALA A 502 -22.97 3.22 -1.22
N LEU A 503 -21.93 3.43 -2.05
CA LEU A 503 -21.63 4.74 -2.60
C LEU A 503 -22.66 5.22 -3.63
N LEU A 504 -23.28 4.35 -4.40
CA LEU A 504 -24.39 4.69 -5.31
C LEU A 504 -25.63 5.17 -4.54
N LEU A 505 -25.96 4.49 -3.44
CA LEU A 505 -27.11 4.81 -2.59
C LEU A 505 -26.86 6.02 -1.68
N TRP A 506 -25.60 6.32 -1.40
CA TRP A 506 -25.23 7.52 -0.63
C TRP A 506 -25.58 8.77 -1.43
N ARG A 507 -26.60 9.49 -1.01
CA ARG A 507 -26.95 10.80 -1.56
C ARG A 507 -26.21 11.87 -0.78
N PRO A 508 -25.25 12.60 -1.39
CA PRO A 508 -24.65 13.76 -0.75
C PRO A 508 -25.74 14.77 -0.37
N ALA A 509 -25.62 15.37 0.81
CA ALA A 509 -26.44 16.52 1.13
C ALA A 509 -26.21 17.61 0.06
N ALA A 510 -27.28 18.16 -0.49
CA ALA A 510 -27.17 19.24 -1.47
C ALA A 510 -26.32 20.36 -0.86
N PRO A 511 -25.32 20.94 -1.58
CA PRO A 511 -24.55 22.05 -1.09
C PRO A 511 -25.52 23.15 -0.66
N ALA A 512 -25.43 23.58 0.59
CA ALA A 512 -26.19 24.73 1.06
C ALA A 512 -25.86 25.90 0.12
N LEU A 513 -26.85 26.39 -0.61
CA LEU A 513 -26.70 27.59 -1.43
C LEU A 513 -26.11 28.69 -0.54
N PRO A 514 -25.04 29.38 -0.96
CA PRO A 514 -24.54 30.50 -0.19
C PRO A 514 -25.72 31.47 0.03
N ALA A 515 -25.94 31.82 1.29
CA ALA A 515 -26.98 32.76 1.67
C ALA A 515 -26.76 34.02 0.82
N GLN A 516 -27.66 34.29 -0.11
CA GLN A 516 -27.68 35.55 -0.82
C GLN A 516 -27.74 36.64 0.23
N HIS A 517 -26.65 37.40 0.38
CA HIS A 517 -26.69 38.68 1.09
C HIS A 517 -27.81 39.47 0.41
N LYS A 518 -28.97 39.48 1.04
CA LYS A 518 -29.96 40.52 0.74
C LYS A 518 -29.36 41.81 1.27
N ASP A 519 -28.69 42.52 0.40
CA ASP A 519 -28.44 43.94 0.61
C ASP A 519 -29.82 44.59 0.80
N CYS A 520 -30.07 45.05 2.02
CA CYS A 520 -31.16 45.98 2.30
C CYS A 520 -30.75 47.36 1.83
N PRO A 521 -31.69 48.13 1.29
CA PRO A 521 -31.49 49.45 0.70
C PRO A 521 -31.03 50.53 1.65
#